data_c5b0073448849c1c3f8029db46f250dd
#
_entry.id   c5b0073448849c1c3f8029db46f250dd
#
_cell.length_a   1.000
_cell.length_b   1.000
_cell.length_c   1.000
_cell.angle_alpha   90.00
_cell.angle_beta   90.00
_cell.angle_gamma   90.00
#
_symmetry.space_group_name_H-M   'P 1'
#
loop_
_entity.id
_entity.type
_entity.pdbx_description
1 polymer ?
#
loop_
_entity_poly.entity_id
_entity_poly.type
_entity_poly.pdbx_seq_one_letter_code
_entity_poly.pdbx_strand_id
1 'polypeptide(L)'
;GGVGKSTVAKKLREASNFVVIVSATTRPARFNEVAGIDYNYLSAAEFDAAIKANEFLEWAEFAGARYGTPRLPVETALSAGQSVLLEIEIEGAKQVKEKIPESVLVFLEPPSWEELVSRLEGRGTDSAERRASRLALAQEELAAASFFDKVLVNDEVEKVVASLIELASA
;
A
#
# COMPACT_ATOMS: atom_id res chain seq x y z
N GLY A 1 5.77 3.18 -5.24
CA GLY A 1 6.42 2.53 -6.36
C GLY A 1 7.93 2.42 -6.20
N GLY A 2 8.49 1.25 -6.45
CA GLY A 2 9.93 1.02 -6.44
C GLY A 2 10.56 0.75 -5.08
N VAL A 3 9.82 0.89 -3.99
CA VAL A 3 10.33 0.62 -2.63
C VAL A 3 10.10 -0.81 -2.17
N GLY A 4 9.38 -1.62 -2.95
CA GLY A 4 9.18 -3.04 -2.66
C GLY A 4 8.03 -3.36 -1.71
N LYS A 5 7.04 -2.49 -1.59
CA LYS A 5 5.87 -2.70 -0.71
C LYS A 5 5.16 -4.02 -0.97
N SER A 6 4.90 -4.34 -2.24
CA SER A 6 4.18 -5.56 -2.61
C SER A 6 4.93 -6.84 -2.23
N THR A 7 6.26 -6.84 -2.32
CA THR A 7 7.10 -7.96 -1.92
C THR A 7 7.05 -8.17 -0.41
N VAL A 8 7.13 -7.08 0.36
CA VAL A 8 7.01 -7.12 1.82
C VAL A 8 5.65 -7.66 2.23
N ALA A 9 4.57 -7.15 1.64
CA ALA A 9 3.20 -7.59 1.94
C ALA A 9 3.02 -9.08 1.65
N LYS A 10 3.52 -9.55 0.52
CA LYS A 10 3.46 -10.97 0.15
C LYS A 10 4.18 -11.86 1.16
N LYS A 11 5.38 -11.50 1.55
CA LYS A 11 6.16 -12.25 2.53
C LYS A 11 5.52 -12.24 3.91
N LEU A 12 4.95 -11.12 4.31
CA LEU A 12 4.26 -11.00 5.58
C LEU A 12 3.03 -11.91 5.63
N ARG A 13 2.28 -11.97 4.53
CA ARG A 13 1.11 -12.85 4.39
C ARG A 13 1.50 -14.31 4.56
N GLU A 14 2.65 -14.72 4.01
CA GLU A 14 3.14 -16.09 4.08
C GLU A 14 3.70 -16.47 5.46
N ALA A 15 4.30 -15.51 6.16
CA ALA A 15 5.12 -15.77 7.34
C ALA A 15 4.38 -15.62 8.67
N SER A 16 3.16 -15.10 8.71
CA SER A 16 2.54 -14.73 9.98
C SER A 16 1.01 -14.75 9.95
N ASN A 17 0.41 -14.43 11.10
CA ASN A 17 -1.03 -14.30 11.31
C ASN A 17 -1.62 -12.97 10.80
N PHE A 18 -0.89 -12.25 9.97
CA PHE A 18 -1.38 -11.01 9.39
C PHE A 18 -2.42 -11.28 8.32
N VAL A 19 -3.49 -10.48 8.35
CA VAL A 19 -4.43 -10.36 7.25
C VAL A 19 -4.00 -9.17 6.41
N VAL A 20 -3.58 -9.43 5.19
CA VAL A 20 -3.27 -8.38 4.21
C VAL A 20 -4.52 -8.12 3.39
N ILE A 21 -5.05 -6.91 3.49
CA ILE A 21 -6.30 -6.55 2.83
C ILE A 21 -6.05 -6.30 1.34
N VAL A 22 -6.88 -6.90 0.50
CA VAL A 22 -6.83 -6.68 -0.95
C VAL A 22 -7.60 -5.39 -1.26
N SER A 23 -6.89 -4.39 -1.76
CA SER A 23 -7.47 -3.09 -2.13
C SER A 23 -8.25 -3.17 -3.44
N ALA A 24 -9.19 -2.26 -3.61
CA ALA A 24 -9.88 -2.06 -4.89
C ALA A 24 -9.17 -0.97 -5.71
N THR A 25 -9.23 -1.09 -7.03
CA THR A 25 -8.70 -0.05 -7.91
C THR A 25 -9.49 0.03 -9.21
N THR A 26 -9.52 1.22 -9.81
CA THR A 26 -10.07 1.43 -11.14
C THR A 26 -9.04 1.23 -12.25
N ARG A 27 -7.77 1.04 -11.89
CA ARG A 27 -6.71 0.73 -12.85
C ARG A 27 -6.93 -0.67 -13.43
N PRO A 28 -6.76 -0.85 -14.74
CA PRO A 28 -6.79 -2.20 -15.32
C PRO A 28 -5.71 -3.10 -14.75
N ALA A 29 -6.00 -4.39 -14.65
CA ALA A 29 -5.01 -5.37 -14.21
C ALA A 29 -3.82 -5.42 -15.19
N ARG A 30 -2.64 -5.54 -14.65
CA ARG A 30 -1.43 -5.83 -15.44
C ARG A 30 -1.41 -7.31 -15.78
N PHE A 31 -0.61 -7.69 -16.79
CA PHE A 31 -0.67 -9.06 -17.32
C PHE A 31 -0.34 -10.15 -16.29
N ASN A 32 0.47 -9.83 -15.29
CA ASN A 32 0.88 -10.77 -14.23
C ASN A 32 0.08 -10.61 -12.93
N GLU A 33 -0.95 -9.78 -12.93
CA GLU A 33 -1.79 -9.56 -11.75
C GLU A 33 -3.04 -10.43 -11.80
N VAL A 34 -3.48 -10.87 -10.62
CA VAL A 34 -4.66 -11.74 -10.47
C VAL A 34 -5.74 -11.02 -9.67
N ALA A 35 -6.93 -10.94 -10.25
CA ALA A 35 -8.08 -10.33 -9.57
C ALA A 35 -8.41 -11.09 -8.27
N GLY A 36 -8.67 -10.33 -7.21
CA GLY A 36 -8.97 -10.88 -5.90
C GLY A 36 -7.73 -11.25 -5.07
N ILE A 37 -6.55 -11.19 -5.68
CA ILE A 37 -5.27 -11.45 -5.00
C ILE A 37 -4.44 -10.18 -4.93
N ASP A 38 -4.15 -9.59 -6.09
CA ASP A 38 -3.38 -8.34 -6.15
C ASP A 38 -4.26 -7.13 -5.89
N TYR A 39 -5.42 -7.08 -6.55
CA TYR A 39 -6.43 -6.04 -6.40
C TYR A 39 -7.80 -6.61 -6.69
N ASN A 40 -8.82 -5.91 -6.20
CA ASN A 40 -10.19 -6.04 -6.68
C ASN A 40 -10.38 -4.97 -7.76
N TYR A 41 -10.45 -5.38 -9.01
CA TYR A 41 -10.55 -4.45 -10.14
C TYR A 41 -12.00 -4.05 -10.37
N LEU A 42 -12.28 -2.75 -10.24
CA LEU A 42 -13.62 -2.19 -10.37
C LEU A 42 -13.67 -1.21 -11.54
N SER A 43 -14.85 -1.11 -12.16
CA SER A 43 -15.11 0.00 -13.07
C SER A 43 -15.26 1.31 -12.29
N ALA A 44 -15.21 2.44 -12.98
CA ALA A 44 -15.46 3.74 -12.36
C ALA A 44 -16.85 3.78 -11.70
N ALA A 45 -17.86 3.22 -12.34
CA ALA A 45 -19.22 3.18 -11.81
C ALA A 45 -19.33 2.30 -10.56
N GLU A 46 -18.68 1.15 -10.56
CA GLU A 46 -18.64 0.26 -9.39
C GLU A 46 -17.92 0.92 -8.21
N PHE A 47 -16.83 1.63 -8.48
CA PHE A 47 -16.10 2.35 -7.46
C PHE A 47 -16.94 3.48 -6.85
N ASP A 48 -17.62 4.26 -7.70
CA ASP A 48 -18.54 5.31 -7.25
C ASP A 48 -19.67 4.75 -6.37
N ALA A 49 -20.24 3.61 -6.76
CA ALA A 49 -21.28 2.94 -5.97
C ALA A 49 -20.76 2.52 -4.60
N ALA A 50 -19.54 1.99 -4.52
CA ALA A 50 -18.91 1.60 -3.26
C ALA A 50 -18.67 2.81 -2.35
N ILE A 51 -18.26 3.95 -2.91
CA ILE A 51 -18.12 5.19 -2.14
C ILE A 51 -19.46 5.61 -1.54
N LYS A 52 -20.51 5.62 -2.34
CA LYS A 52 -21.86 6.01 -1.89
C LYS A 52 -22.41 5.09 -0.83
N ALA A 53 -22.11 3.80 -0.91
CA ALA A 53 -22.54 2.81 0.07
C ALA A 53 -21.62 2.77 1.30
N ASN A 54 -20.63 3.65 1.39
CA ASN A 54 -19.66 3.72 2.48
C ASN A 54 -18.94 2.40 2.73
N GLU A 55 -18.57 1.73 1.65
CA GLU A 55 -17.89 0.43 1.69
C GLU A 55 -16.37 0.53 1.84
N PHE A 56 -15.81 1.73 1.68
CA PHE A 56 -14.37 1.94 1.86
C PHE A 56 -14.02 2.53 3.21
N LEU A 57 -13.00 1.98 3.85
CA LEU A 57 -12.37 2.57 5.02
C LEU A 57 -11.65 3.87 4.64
N GLU A 58 -10.98 3.86 3.51
CA GLU A 58 -10.33 5.01 2.88
C GLU A 58 -10.35 4.84 1.36
N TRP A 59 -10.25 5.94 0.64
CA TRP A 59 -10.00 5.89 -0.80
C TRP A 59 -9.29 7.17 -1.24
N ALA A 60 -8.51 7.08 -2.32
CA ALA A 60 -7.76 8.22 -2.86
C ALA A 60 -7.46 8.01 -4.34
N GLU A 61 -7.12 9.10 -5.02
CA GLU A 61 -6.58 9.06 -6.36
C GLU A 61 -5.06 9.02 -6.32
N PHE A 62 -4.47 8.21 -7.18
CA PHE A 62 -3.03 8.12 -7.32
C PHE A 62 -2.70 7.69 -8.76
N ALA A 63 -1.79 8.43 -9.41
CA ALA A 63 -1.30 8.13 -10.75
C ALA A 63 -2.43 7.89 -11.79
N GLY A 64 -3.50 8.68 -11.73
CA GLY A 64 -4.60 8.64 -12.68
C GLY A 64 -5.63 7.54 -12.43
N ALA A 65 -5.54 6.81 -11.33
CA ALA A 65 -6.52 5.80 -10.94
C ALA A 65 -6.99 6.03 -9.50
N ARG A 66 -8.09 5.40 -9.12
CA ARG A 66 -8.57 5.43 -7.74
C ARG A 66 -8.26 4.11 -7.07
N TYR A 67 -7.95 4.18 -5.77
CA TYR A 67 -7.63 3.05 -4.93
C TYR A 67 -8.42 3.16 -3.64
N GLY A 68 -8.93 2.05 -3.13
CA GLY A 68 -9.71 2.06 -1.89
C GLY A 68 -9.51 0.78 -1.10
N THR A 69 -9.56 0.92 0.23
CA THR A 69 -9.49 -0.21 1.14
C THR A 69 -10.89 -0.60 1.56
N PRO A 70 -11.34 -1.83 1.29
CA PRO A 70 -12.66 -2.28 1.73
C PRO A 70 -12.75 -2.26 3.26
N ARG A 71 -13.83 -1.70 3.78
CA ARG A 71 -14.04 -1.58 5.23
C ARG A 71 -14.32 -2.91 5.90
N LEU A 72 -15.23 -3.71 5.34
CA LEU A 72 -15.72 -4.92 6.00
C LEU A 72 -14.62 -5.95 6.31
N PRO A 73 -13.70 -6.26 5.39
CA PRO A 73 -12.62 -7.20 5.71
C PRO A 73 -11.71 -6.71 6.84
N VAL A 74 -11.47 -5.40 6.93
CA VAL A 74 -10.67 -4.81 8.01
C VAL A 74 -11.39 -4.99 9.34
N GLU A 75 -12.66 -4.60 9.41
CA GLU A 75 -13.46 -4.71 10.64
C GLU A 75 -13.59 -6.16 11.10
N THR A 76 -13.83 -7.08 10.16
CA THR A 76 -13.95 -8.51 10.45
C THR A 76 -12.66 -9.07 11.04
N ALA A 77 -11.52 -8.76 10.44
CA ALA A 77 -10.23 -9.24 10.91
C ALA A 77 -9.89 -8.67 12.29
N LEU A 78 -10.10 -7.37 12.50
CA LEU A 78 -9.83 -6.73 13.79
C LEU A 78 -10.74 -7.30 14.89
N SER A 79 -12.01 -7.54 14.59
CA SER A 79 -12.96 -8.15 15.55
C SER A 79 -12.56 -9.57 15.92
N ALA A 80 -11.87 -10.28 15.02
CA ALA A 80 -11.35 -11.63 15.28
C ALA A 80 -10.00 -11.61 16.02
N GLY A 81 -9.49 -10.44 16.40
CA GLY A 81 -8.20 -10.31 17.09
C GLY A 81 -6.99 -10.50 16.17
N GLN A 82 -7.17 -10.44 14.86
CA GLN A 82 -6.09 -10.58 13.91
C GLN A 82 -5.38 -9.25 13.67
N SER A 83 -4.10 -9.32 13.34
CA SER A 83 -3.34 -8.16 12.89
C SER A 83 -3.61 -7.89 11.42
N VAL A 84 -3.82 -6.64 11.07
CA VAL A 84 -4.18 -6.22 9.71
C VAL A 84 -3.09 -5.35 9.13
N LEU A 85 -2.71 -5.63 7.90
CA LEU A 85 -1.80 -4.81 7.12
C LEU A 85 -2.55 -4.17 5.95
N LEU A 86 -2.41 -2.86 5.83
CA LEU A 86 -2.90 -2.11 4.67
C LEU A 86 -1.69 -1.59 3.89
N GLU A 87 -1.68 -1.85 2.59
CA GLU A 87 -0.68 -1.32 1.66
C GLU A 87 -1.32 -0.17 0.90
N ILE A 88 -1.10 1.06 1.37
CA ILE A 88 -1.80 2.25 0.88
C ILE A 88 -0.83 3.41 0.64
N GLU A 89 -1.30 4.41 -0.10
CA GLU A 89 -0.54 5.63 -0.36
C GLU A 89 -0.72 6.63 0.79
N ILE A 90 0.05 7.71 0.77
CA ILE A 90 0.08 8.72 1.85
C ILE A 90 -1.31 9.27 2.17
N GLU A 91 -2.08 9.63 1.15
CA GLU A 91 -3.41 10.21 1.35
C GLU A 91 -4.36 9.22 2.05
N GLY A 92 -4.31 7.96 1.64
CA GLY A 92 -5.06 6.90 2.32
C GLY A 92 -4.60 6.69 3.76
N ALA A 93 -3.29 6.74 4.00
CA ALA A 93 -2.73 6.60 5.34
C ALA A 93 -3.24 7.71 6.28
N LYS A 94 -3.32 8.94 5.81
CA LYS A 94 -3.88 10.06 6.58
C LYS A 94 -5.33 9.81 6.95
N GLN A 95 -6.15 9.33 6.01
CA GLN A 95 -7.55 9.02 6.27
C GLN A 95 -7.70 7.90 7.31
N VAL A 96 -6.89 6.86 7.22
CA VAL A 96 -6.91 5.77 8.19
C VAL A 96 -6.54 6.27 9.59
N LYS A 97 -5.53 7.12 9.70
CA LYS A 97 -5.11 7.67 11.00
C LYS A 97 -6.21 8.51 11.65
N GLU A 98 -6.98 9.24 10.86
CA GLU A 98 -8.12 10.00 11.35
C GLU A 98 -9.24 9.09 11.88
N LYS A 99 -9.54 8.01 11.18
CA LYS A 99 -10.63 7.08 11.53
C LYS A 99 -10.22 6.09 12.62
N ILE A 100 -8.97 5.68 12.64
CA ILE A 100 -8.42 4.71 13.58
C ILE A 100 -7.12 5.31 14.17
N PRO A 101 -7.24 6.20 15.19
CA PRO A 101 -6.06 6.89 15.74
C PRO A 101 -4.98 5.97 16.30
N GLU A 102 -5.36 4.78 16.75
CA GLU A 102 -4.43 3.75 17.25
C GLU A 102 -3.67 3.01 16.17
N SER A 103 -3.99 3.24 14.88
CA SER A 103 -3.23 2.62 13.78
C SER A 103 -1.79 3.09 13.77
N VAL A 104 -0.87 2.20 13.39
CA VAL A 104 0.55 2.51 13.26
C VAL A 104 0.86 2.74 11.79
N LEU A 105 1.29 3.95 11.46
CA LEU A 105 1.69 4.31 10.10
C LEU A 105 3.17 4.04 9.92
N VAL A 106 3.49 3.16 8.98
CA VAL A 106 4.87 2.79 8.66
C VAL A 106 5.21 3.27 7.26
N PHE A 107 6.27 4.04 7.15
CA PHE A 107 6.81 4.48 5.87
C PHE A 107 7.97 3.57 5.47
N LEU A 108 7.92 3.03 4.27
CA LEU A 108 8.98 2.16 3.75
C LEU A 108 9.86 2.96 2.80
N GLU A 109 11.12 3.18 3.18
CA GLU A 109 12.10 3.89 2.37
C GLU A 109 12.95 2.95 1.55
N PRO A 110 13.35 3.33 0.31
CA PRO A 110 14.41 2.61 -0.39
C PRO A 110 15.75 2.86 0.31
N PRO A 111 16.75 1.94 0.15
CA PRO A 111 18.08 2.13 0.75
C PRO A 111 18.77 3.40 0.27
N SER A 112 18.54 3.79 -0.98
CA SER A 112 19.06 5.02 -1.55
C SER A 112 18.19 5.48 -2.72
N TRP A 113 18.36 6.74 -3.09
CA TRP A 113 17.69 7.28 -4.27
C TRP A 113 18.13 6.56 -5.54
N GLU A 114 19.41 6.23 -5.66
CA GLU A 114 19.96 5.52 -6.81
C GLU A 114 19.35 4.12 -6.95
N GLU A 115 19.14 3.40 -5.86
CA GLU A 115 18.47 2.11 -5.90
C GLU A 115 17.01 2.22 -6.30
N LEU A 116 16.31 3.26 -5.86
CA LEU A 116 14.94 3.51 -6.28
C LEU A 116 14.85 3.71 -7.78
N VAL A 117 15.73 4.55 -8.34
CA VAL A 117 15.80 4.81 -9.78
C VAL A 117 16.08 3.50 -10.54
N SER A 118 17.04 2.72 -10.07
CA SER A 118 17.41 1.44 -10.69
C SER A 118 16.22 0.45 -10.70
N ARG A 119 15.48 0.34 -9.60
CA ARG A 119 14.30 -0.53 -9.50
C ARG A 119 13.19 -0.11 -10.46
N LEU A 120 12.96 1.19 -10.60
CA LEU A 120 11.95 1.71 -11.52
C LEU A 120 12.34 1.51 -12.99
N GLU A 121 13.60 1.74 -13.32
CA GLU A 121 14.13 1.51 -14.68
C GLU A 121 14.12 0.03 -15.04
N GLY A 122 14.41 -0.86 -14.11
CA GLY A 122 14.46 -2.29 -14.32
C GLY A 122 13.10 -2.93 -14.62
N ARG A 123 11.99 -2.25 -14.37
CA ARG A 123 10.64 -2.77 -14.66
C ARG A 123 10.34 -2.86 -16.16
N GLY A 124 10.86 -1.95 -16.97
CA GLY A 124 10.74 -1.98 -18.43
C GLY A 124 9.32 -1.87 -18.98
N THR A 125 8.32 -1.62 -18.14
CA THR A 125 6.90 -1.61 -18.49
C THR A 125 6.30 -0.22 -18.65
N ASP A 126 7.04 0.82 -18.27
CA ASP A 126 6.56 2.20 -18.28
C ASP A 126 7.32 3.05 -19.30
N SER A 127 6.60 4.06 -19.86
CA SER A 127 7.22 5.09 -20.68
C SER A 127 8.16 5.98 -19.86
N ALA A 128 9.04 6.73 -20.53
CA ALA A 128 9.91 7.69 -19.87
C ALA A 128 9.14 8.74 -19.08
N GLU A 129 8.00 9.20 -19.60
CA GLU A 129 7.14 10.19 -18.91
C GLU A 129 6.55 9.63 -17.64
N ARG A 130 6.08 8.38 -17.66
CA ARG A 130 5.53 7.71 -16.47
C ARG A 130 6.60 7.51 -15.42
N ARG A 131 7.82 7.13 -15.82
CA ARG A 131 8.94 6.98 -14.90
C ARG A 131 9.27 8.30 -14.22
N ALA A 132 9.34 9.39 -14.99
CA ALA A 132 9.61 10.73 -14.44
C ALA A 132 8.54 11.14 -13.43
N SER A 133 7.26 10.91 -13.74
CA SER A 133 6.15 11.21 -12.82
C SER A 133 6.24 10.38 -11.54
N ARG A 134 6.58 9.11 -11.64
CA ARG A 134 6.75 8.24 -10.46
C ARG A 134 7.92 8.66 -9.60
N LEU A 135 9.02 9.09 -10.20
CA LEU A 135 10.19 9.59 -9.48
C LEU A 135 9.85 10.88 -8.71
N ALA A 136 9.10 11.78 -9.34
CA ALA A 136 8.65 13.01 -8.68
C ALA A 136 7.74 12.69 -7.48
N LEU A 137 6.79 11.76 -7.65
CA LEU A 137 5.93 11.32 -6.56
C LEU A 137 6.73 10.64 -5.44
N ALA A 138 7.73 9.84 -5.77
CA ALA A 138 8.59 9.20 -4.78
C ALA A 138 9.36 10.23 -3.96
N GLN A 139 9.82 11.33 -4.58
CA GLN A 139 10.47 12.41 -3.85
C GLN A 139 9.53 13.10 -2.88
N GLU A 140 8.28 13.35 -3.28
CA GLU A 140 7.25 13.90 -2.41
C GLU A 140 6.94 12.97 -1.24
N GLU A 141 6.86 11.67 -1.49
CA GLU A 141 6.62 10.67 -0.47
C GLU A 141 7.76 10.63 0.55
N LEU A 142 9.01 10.66 0.10
CA LEU A 142 10.16 10.70 1.00
C LEU A 142 10.15 11.97 1.87
N ALA A 143 9.76 13.10 1.30
CA ALA A 143 9.63 14.36 2.04
C ALA A 143 8.52 14.29 3.10
N ALA A 144 7.48 13.48 2.86
CA ALA A 144 6.35 13.31 3.77
C ALA A 144 6.60 12.25 4.86
N ALA A 145 7.74 11.57 4.85
CA ALA A 145 8.05 10.48 5.78
C ALA A 145 7.93 10.87 7.26
N SER A 146 8.16 12.14 7.60
CA SER A 146 8.05 12.64 8.98
C SER A 146 6.63 12.56 9.55
N PHE A 147 5.61 12.44 8.71
CA PHE A 147 4.23 12.27 9.14
C PHE A 147 3.95 10.89 9.76
N PHE A 148 4.78 9.91 9.46
CA PHE A 148 4.56 8.51 9.84
C PHE A 148 5.11 8.20 11.22
N ASP A 149 4.53 7.18 11.87
CA ASP A 149 4.94 6.74 13.21
C ASP A 149 6.30 6.05 13.19
N LYS A 150 6.59 5.30 12.14
CA LYS A 150 7.84 4.57 11.94
C LYS A 150 8.31 4.69 10.50
N VAL A 151 9.63 4.70 10.33
CA VAL A 151 10.27 4.65 9.02
C VAL A 151 11.16 3.41 9.01
N LEU A 152 10.94 2.52 8.04
CA LEU A 152 11.75 1.32 7.85
C LEU A 152 12.46 1.39 6.50
N VAL A 153 13.73 1.07 6.49
CA VAL A 153 14.52 1.03 5.26
C VAL A 153 14.42 -0.36 4.64
N ASN A 154 13.98 -0.45 3.39
CA ASN A 154 13.82 -1.72 2.69
C ASN A 154 15.12 -2.13 1.99
N ASP A 155 16.15 -2.43 2.77
CA ASP A 155 17.40 -3.01 2.27
C ASP A 155 17.33 -4.55 2.27
N GLU A 156 16.74 -5.15 3.30
CA GLU A 156 16.51 -6.60 3.39
C GLU A 156 15.03 -6.85 3.75
N VAL A 157 14.32 -7.55 2.87
CA VAL A 157 12.87 -7.80 3.02
C VAL A 157 12.58 -8.54 4.33
N GLU A 158 13.38 -9.53 4.69
CA GLU A 158 13.20 -10.33 5.90
C GLU A 158 13.28 -9.48 7.17
N LYS A 159 14.16 -8.49 7.22
CA LYS A 159 14.26 -7.56 8.35
C LYS A 159 13.04 -6.67 8.46
N VAL A 160 12.52 -6.19 7.33
CA VAL A 160 11.30 -5.36 7.30
C VAL A 160 10.12 -6.17 7.81
N VAL A 161 9.95 -7.41 7.34
CA VAL A 161 8.89 -8.31 7.77
C VAL A 161 8.97 -8.55 9.28
N ALA A 162 10.16 -8.85 9.81
CA ALA A 162 10.36 -9.07 11.25
C ALA A 162 10.00 -7.82 12.06
N SER A 163 10.37 -6.64 11.60
CA SER A 163 10.03 -5.36 12.26
C SER A 163 8.52 -5.11 12.29
N LEU A 164 7.81 -5.42 11.20
CA LEU A 164 6.36 -5.27 11.14
C LEU A 164 5.64 -6.23 12.09
N ILE A 165 6.10 -7.47 12.17
CA ILE A 165 5.56 -8.46 13.11
C ILE A 165 5.75 -7.99 14.56
N GLU A 166 6.92 -7.48 14.88
CA GLU A 166 7.24 -6.94 16.21
C GLU A 166 6.32 -5.76 16.56
N LEU A 167 6.13 -4.82 15.63
CA LEU A 167 5.24 -3.67 15.85
C LEU A 167 3.80 -4.10 16.13
N ALA A 168 3.32 -5.12 15.44
CA ALA A 168 1.97 -5.63 15.62
C ALA A 168 1.78 -6.39 16.95
N SER A 169 2.86 -6.89 17.54
CA SER A 169 2.85 -7.63 18.80
C SER A 169 2.96 -6.70 20.02
N ALA A 170 3.24 -5.43 19.80
CA ALA A 170 3.45 -4.46 20.86
C ALA A 170 2.13 -3.99 21.51
#